data_310f5c5f2430e9b1c0e30b81921ec8f7
#
_entry.id   310f5c5f2430e9b1c0e30b81921ec8f7
#
_cell.length_a   1.000
_cell.length_b   1.000
_cell.length_c   1.000
_cell.angle_alpha   90.00
_cell.angle_beta   90.00
_cell.angle_gamma   90.00
#
_symmetry.space_group_name_H-M   'P 1'
#
loop_
_entity.id
_entity.type
_entity.pdbx_description
1 polymer ?
#
loop_
_entity_poly.entity_id
_entity_poly.type
_entity_poly.pdbx_seq_one_letter_code
_entity_poly.pdbx_strand_id
1 'polypeptide(L)'
;MISFPIVLSAPSGAGKTTIARRLLAERGDVGYSVSCTTRAPRPGEVDGVDYHFLSTDDFARRRTAGEFAETAEVHGRPYGTLRSEVQKVLTAGRHVMMDIDVQGAAQFSRAFPQSALVFIIPPSIEVLVERLTRRGSEDRAELLNRLRSAQAELHEIGRYHYVVVNDDLDRAVARVSAIIDAEMARRERAPALDEQVADLIATLEQKITNYA
;
A
#
# COMPACT_ATOMS: atom_id res chain seq x y z
N MET A 1 -5.04 6.18 -18.64
CA MET A 1 -5.30 5.36 -17.44
C MET A 1 -5.16 6.22 -16.20
N ILE A 2 -5.98 6.00 -15.17
CA ILE A 2 -5.94 6.76 -13.91
C ILE A 2 -4.99 6.06 -12.95
N SER A 3 -3.98 6.79 -12.43
CA SER A 3 -3.11 6.31 -11.36
C SER A 3 -3.89 6.17 -10.06
N PHE A 4 -3.56 5.18 -9.24
CA PHE A 4 -4.28 4.86 -8.01
C PHE A 4 -3.31 4.43 -6.90
N PRO A 5 -3.73 4.55 -5.62
CA PRO A 5 -2.97 4.04 -4.49
C PRO A 5 -3.07 2.52 -4.35
N ILE A 6 -1.95 1.92 -3.96
CA ILE A 6 -1.81 0.49 -3.64
C ILE A 6 -1.35 0.41 -2.19
N VAL A 7 -2.18 -0.15 -1.33
CA VAL A 7 -1.89 -0.32 0.09
C VAL A 7 -1.54 -1.78 0.34
N LEU A 8 -0.33 -2.02 0.78
CA LEU A 8 0.09 -3.31 1.29
C LEU A 8 0.00 -3.29 2.82
N SER A 9 -0.71 -4.25 3.39
CA SER A 9 -0.71 -4.52 4.82
C SER A 9 -0.42 -5.98 5.10
N ALA A 10 0.08 -6.26 6.28
CA ALA A 10 0.47 -7.62 6.65
C ALA A 10 0.67 -7.71 8.16
N PRO A 11 0.53 -8.88 8.75
CA PRO A 11 1.04 -9.14 10.08
C PRO A 11 2.54 -8.88 10.16
N SER A 12 3.00 -8.40 11.31
CA SER A 12 4.44 -8.24 11.56
C SER A 12 5.19 -9.53 11.20
N GLY A 13 6.27 -9.43 10.43
CA GLY A 13 7.04 -10.60 9.98
C GLY A 13 6.55 -11.28 8.69
N ALA A 14 5.41 -10.91 8.12
CA ALA A 14 4.91 -11.53 6.87
C ALA A 14 5.67 -11.13 5.60
N GLY A 15 6.59 -10.14 5.65
CA GLY A 15 7.46 -9.79 4.52
C GLY A 15 6.97 -8.63 3.65
N LYS A 16 6.00 -7.84 4.11
CA LYS A 16 5.42 -6.69 3.42
C LYS A 16 6.45 -5.74 2.81
N THR A 17 7.37 -5.23 3.62
CA THR A 17 8.40 -4.24 3.19
C THR A 17 9.35 -4.83 2.13
N THR A 18 9.66 -6.12 2.21
CA THR A 18 10.51 -6.79 1.22
C THR A 18 9.81 -6.85 -0.14
N ILE A 19 8.52 -7.21 -0.15
CA ILE A 19 7.69 -7.21 -1.37
C ILE A 19 7.59 -5.80 -1.94
N ALA A 20 7.28 -4.79 -1.10
CA ALA A 20 7.17 -3.40 -1.54
C ALA A 20 8.46 -2.90 -2.22
N ARG A 21 9.62 -3.12 -1.58
CA ARG A 21 10.92 -2.70 -2.13
C ARG A 21 11.23 -3.37 -3.46
N ARG A 22 10.91 -4.67 -3.60
CA ARG A 22 11.14 -5.41 -4.82
C ARG A 22 10.26 -4.91 -5.97
N LEU A 23 8.98 -4.67 -5.72
CA LEU A 23 8.05 -4.10 -6.69
C LEU A 23 8.49 -2.70 -7.15
N LEU A 24 8.93 -1.83 -6.24
CA LEU A 24 9.43 -0.51 -6.57
C LEU A 24 10.70 -0.56 -7.45
N ALA A 25 11.53 -1.58 -7.28
CA ALA A 25 12.72 -1.78 -8.11
C ALA A 25 12.39 -2.33 -9.51
N GLU A 26 11.32 -3.11 -9.64
CA GLU A 26 10.95 -3.80 -10.88
C GLU A 26 9.92 -3.03 -11.72
N ARG A 27 9.12 -2.13 -11.11
CA ARG A 27 8.02 -1.40 -11.77
C ARG A 27 8.28 0.10 -11.80
N GLY A 28 8.59 0.62 -12.98
CA GLY A 28 8.80 2.07 -13.19
C GLY A 28 7.51 2.91 -13.08
N ASP A 29 6.33 2.29 -13.23
CA ASP A 29 5.00 2.91 -13.10
C ASP A 29 4.49 2.99 -11.67
N VAL A 30 5.25 2.47 -10.68
CA VAL A 30 4.93 2.54 -9.26
C VAL A 30 5.91 3.48 -8.55
N GLY A 31 5.39 4.37 -7.71
CA GLY A 31 6.16 5.23 -6.82
C GLY A 31 5.86 4.92 -5.37
N TYR A 32 6.72 5.36 -4.47
CA TYR A 32 6.56 5.20 -3.03
C TYR A 32 6.14 6.52 -2.38
N SER A 33 5.22 6.44 -1.41
CA SER A 33 4.89 7.57 -0.55
C SER A 33 5.74 7.48 0.72
N VAL A 34 6.60 8.47 0.93
CA VAL A 34 7.45 8.56 2.12
C VAL A 34 6.57 8.94 3.31
N SER A 35 6.54 8.09 4.32
CA SER A 35 5.78 8.34 5.56
C SER A 35 6.50 9.30 6.49
N CYS A 36 5.74 9.99 7.35
CA CYS A 36 6.26 10.80 8.44
C CYS A 36 6.35 9.99 9.73
N THR A 37 7.30 10.34 10.59
CA THR A 37 7.40 9.82 11.96
C THR A 37 8.04 10.83 12.89
N THR A 38 7.73 10.73 14.19
CA THR A 38 8.42 11.50 15.24
C THR A 38 9.54 10.70 15.90
N ARG A 39 9.80 9.48 15.45
CA ARG A 39 10.96 8.71 15.86
C ARG A 39 12.24 9.34 15.34
N ALA A 40 13.27 9.34 16.15
CA ALA A 40 14.60 9.73 15.65
C ALA A 40 15.08 8.77 14.53
N PRO A 41 15.80 9.26 13.53
CA PRO A 41 16.36 8.42 12.48
C PRO A 41 17.32 7.37 13.08
N ARG A 42 17.32 6.18 12.51
CA ARG A 42 18.31 5.13 12.81
C ARG A 42 19.57 5.34 11.97
N PRO A 43 20.72 4.76 12.37
CA PRO A 43 21.91 4.80 11.54
C PRO A 43 21.64 4.32 10.11
N GLY A 44 21.95 5.16 9.13
CA GLY A 44 21.75 4.88 7.71
C GLY A 44 20.39 5.30 7.13
N GLU A 45 19.42 5.73 7.95
CA GLU A 45 18.17 6.31 7.46
C GLU A 45 18.36 7.78 7.03
N VAL A 46 17.76 8.15 5.92
CA VAL A 46 17.85 9.48 5.29
C VAL A 46 16.49 10.16 5.30
N ASP A 47 16.45 11.41 5.80
CA ASP A 47 15.22 12.21 5.79
C ASP A 47 14.74 12.47 4.35
N GLY A 48 13.43 12.37 4.16
CA GLY A 48 12.79 12.51 2.86
C GLY A 48 12.96 11.31 1.92
N VAL A 49 13.70 10.27 2.33
CA VAL A 49 13.90 9.02 1.58
C VAL A 49 13.28 7.83 2.31
N ASP A 50 13.71 7.57 3.55
CA ASP A 50 13.18 6.50 4.37
C ASP A 50 11.92 6.95 5.12
N TYR A 51 11.99 8.12 5.72
CA TYR A 51 10.91 8.83 6.40
C TYR A 51 11.09 10.34 6.30
N HIS A 52 10.01 11.09 6.48
CA HIS A 52 10.07 12.49 6.91
C HIS A 52 10.12 12.50 8.45
N PHE A 53 11.28 12.83 9.02
CA PHE A 53 11.45 12.87 10.47
C PHE A 53 10.99 14.23 11.01
N LEU A 54 9.83 14.25 11.65
CA LEU A 54 9.18 15.46 12.16
C LEU A 54 9.39 15.58 13.67
N SER A 55 9.38 16.82 14.17
CA SER A 55 9.19 17.05 15.59
C SER A 55 7.78 16.64 16.03
N THR A 56 7.59 16.37 17.33
CA THR A 56 6.27 16.05 17.88
C THR A 56 5.27 17.18 17.62
N ASP A 57 5.73 18.44 17.75
CA ASP A 57 4.89 19.61 17.56
C ASP A 57 4.50 19.79 16.07
N ASP A 58 5.44 19.58 15.15
CA ASP A 58 5.14 19.63 13.71
C ASP A 58 4.17 18.54 13.31
N PHE A 59 4.34 17.33 13.81
CA PHE A 59 3.42 16.23 13.54
C PHE A 59 2.01 16.56 14.07
N ALA A 60 1.91 17.05 15.32
CA ALA A 60 0.65 17.44 15.92
C ALA A 60 -0.04 18.57 15.15
N ARG A 61 0.71 19.59 14.75
CA ARG A 61 0.21 20.73 13.94
C ARG A 61 -0.37 20.24 12.60
N ARG A 62 0.39 19.41 11.86
CA ARG A 62 -0.05 18.85 10.57
C ARG A 62 -1.25 17.93 10.72
N ARG A 63 -1.32 17.14 11.81
CA ARG A 63 -2.46 16.28 12.12
C ARG A 63 -3.72 17.13 12.35
N THR A 64 -3.62 18.20 13.13
CA THR A 64 -4.73 19.13 13.39
C THR A 64 -5.17 19.85 12.11
N ALA A 65 -4.23 20.17 11.22
CA ALA A 65 -4.51 20.77 9.91
C ALA A 65 -5.13 19.78 8.89
N GLY A 66 -5.28 18.49 9.21
CA GLY A 66 -5.84 17.48 8.31
C GLY A 66 -4.94 17.12 7.13
N GLU A 67 -3.63 17.38 7.23
CA GLU A 67 -2.67 17.12 6.15
C GLU A 67 -2.39 15.62 5.95
N PHE A 68 -2.67 14.78 6.96
CA PHE A 68 -2.47 13.34 6.85
C PHE A 68 -3.66 12.62 6.19
N ALA A 69 -3.36 11.65 5.37
CA ALA A 69 -4.32 10.67 4.84
C ALA A 69 -4.65 9.60 5.90
N GLU A 70 -3.65 9.23 6.69
CA GLU A 70 -3.76 8.33 7.83
C GLU A 70 -2.71 8.68 8.88
N THR A 71 -2.97 8.32 10.13
CA THR A 71 -1.98 8.35 11.22
C THR A 71 -2.16 7.12 12.09
N ALA A 72 -1.05 6.53 12.52
CA ALA A 72 -1.03 5.39 13.45
C ALA A 72 0.03 5.59 14.52
N GLU A 73 -0.14 4.91 15.64
CA GLU A 73 0.87 4.83 16.68
C GLU A 73 1.51 3.44 16.66
N VAL A 74 2.81 3.39 16.41
CA VAL A 74 3.57 2.15 16.39
C VAL A 74 4.66 2.21 17.47
N HIS A 75 4.58 1.32 18.44
CA HIS A 75 5.51 1.29 19.60
C HIS A 75 5.63 2.64 20.32
N GLY A 76 4.51 3.31 20.56
CA GLY A 76 4.47 4.61 21.26
C GLY A 76 5.01 5.78 20.44
N ARG A 77 5.17 5.64 19.14
CA ARG A 77 5.62 6.71 18.22
C ARG A 77 4.59 6.94 17.13
N PRO A 78 4.24 8.22 16.85
CA PRO A 78 3.39 8.57 15.74
C PRO A 78 4.05 8.30 14.39
N TYR A 79 3.25 7.76 13.48
CA TYR A 79 3.53 7.63 12.05
C TYR A 79 2.35 8.18 11.27
N GLY A 80 2.57 8.59 10.03
CA GLY A 80 1.48 9.04 9.17
C GLY A 80 1.91 9.29 7.75
N THR A 81 0.95 9.22 6.83
CA THR A 81 1.17 9.45 5.40
C THR A 81 0.56 10.80 5.01
N LEU A 82 1.37 11.72 4.48
CA LEU A 82 0.88 13.02 4.02
C LEU A 82 0.10 12.86 2.72
N ARG A 83 -1.07 13.54 2.64
CA ARG A 83 -1.87 13.61 1.40
C ARG A 83 -1.07 14.20 0.23
N SER A 84 -0.22 15.19 0.51
CA SER A 84 0.64 15.82 -0.49
C SER A 84 1.66 14.85 -1.12
N GLU A 85 2.25 13.94 -0.33
CA GLU A 85 3.19 12.94 -0.85
C GLU A 85 2.48 11.92 -1.75
N VAL A 86 1.30 11.46 -1.35
CA VAL A 86 0.46 10.60 -2.19
C VAL A 86 0.10 11.31 -3.49
N GLN A 87 -0.40 12.54 -3.41
CA GLN A 87 -0.82 13.31 -4.57
C GLN A 87 0.35 13.61 -5.54
N LYS A 88 1.54 13.88 -5.02
CA LYS A 88 2.75 14.09 -5.81
C LYS A 88 3.05 12.90 -6.73
N VAL A 89 2.97 11.68 -6.22
CA VAL A 89 3.21 10.46 -7.00
C VAL A 89 2.10 10.24 -8.03
N LEU A 90 0.82 10.41 -7.64
CA LEU A 90 -0.33 10.25 -8.54
C LEU A 90 -0.31 11.28 -9.68
N THR A 91 0.02 12.54 -9.38
CA THR A 91 0.11 13.62 -10.38
C THR A 91 1.25 13.40 -11.38
N ALA A 92 2.32 12.70 -10.96
CA ALA A 92 3.39 12.27 -11.84
C ALA A 92 2.99 11.08 -12.76
N GLY A 93 1.71 10.67 -12.76
CA GLY A 93 1.20 9.57 -13.60
C GLY A 93 1.59 8.18 -13.09
N ARG A 94 2.05 8.05 -11.85
CA ARG A 94 2.50 6.78 -11.26
C ARG A 94 1.51 6.30 -10.21
N HIS A 95 1.34 4.99 -10.10
CA HIS A 95 0.65 4.38 -8.96
C HIS A 95 1.46 4.61 -7.70
N VAL A 96 0.80 4.89 -6.57
CA VAL A 96 1.52 5.11 -5.30
C VAL A 96 1.38 3.89 -4.40
N MET A 97 2.51 3.31 -4.03
CA MET A 97 2.56 2.20 -3.09
C MET A 97 2.86 2.68 -1.69
N MET A 98 2.18 2.09 -0.72
CA MET A 98 2.40 2.29 0.70
C MET A 98 2.40 0.96 1.43
N ASP A 99 3.27 0.82 2.42
CA ASP A 99 3.32 -0.34 3.32
C ASP A 99 2.96 0.11 4.74
N ILE A 100 1.66 0.19 5.00
CA ILE A 100 1.07 0.65 6.27
C ILE A 100 0.39 -0.48 7.03
N ASP A 101 0.12 -0.26 8.31
CA ASP A 101 -0.60 -1.23 9.15
C ASP A 101 -2.11 -1.24 8.84
N VAL A 102 -2.85 -2.14 9.48
CA VAL A 102 -4.29 -2.30 9.23
C VAL A 102 -5.12 -1.10 9.69
N GLN A 103 -4.67 -0.36 10.73
CA GLN A 103 -5.36 0.83 11.21
C GLN A 103 -5.16 1.99 10.24
N GLY A 104 -3.93 2.17 9.77
CA GLY A 104 -3.58 3.14 8.73
C GLY A 104 -4.32 2.84 7.42
N ALA A 105 -4.36 1.58 7.00
CA ALA A 105 -5.08 1.15 5.79
C ALA A 105 -6.57 1.50 5.84
N ALA A 106 -7.24 1.30 6.98
CA ALA A 106 -8.64 1.64 7.17
C ALA A 106 -8.91 3.16 7.11
N GLN A 107 -8.00 3.98 7.62
CA GLN A 107 -8.08 5.45 7.50
C GLN A 107 -7.78 5.88 6.06
N PHE A 108 -6.70 5.33 5.48
CA PHE A 108 -6.25 5.67 4.15
C PHE A 108 -7.30 5.38 3.08
N SER A 109 -7.98 4.23 3.15
CA SER A 109 -9.04 3.87 2.20
C SER A 109 -10.25 4.81 2.22
N ARG A 110 -10.53 5.44 3.37
CA ARG A 110 -11.55 6.50 3.45
C ARG A 110 -11.08 7.81 2.80
N ALA A 111 -9.79 8.13 2.93
CA ALA A 111 -9.19 9.32 2.33
C ALA A 111 -8.99 9.20 0.81
N PHE A 112 -8.75 7.97 0.33
CA PHE A 112 -8.55 7.61 -1.07
C PHE A 112 -9.36 6.35 -1.41
N PRO A 113 -10.68 6.46 -1.66
CA PRO A 113 -11.58 5.31 -1.87
C PRO A 113 -11.21 4.44 -3.08
N GLN A 114 -10.46 5.00 -4.05
CA GLN A 114 -9.99 4.28 -5.23
C GLN A 114 -8.78 3.37 -4.97
N SER A 115 -8.33 3.24 -3.70
CA SER A 115 -7.17 2.42 -3.34
C SER A 115 -7.40 0.93 -3.59
N ALA A 116 -6.39 0.24 -4.11
CA ALA A 116 -6.33 -1.22 -4.08
C ALA A 116 -5.68 -1.69 -2.76
N LEU A 117 -6.43 -2.43 -1.96
CA LEU A 117 -5.97 -2.94 -0.66
C LEU A 117 -5.54 -4.39 -0.80
N VAL A 118 -4.27 -4.68 -0.52
CA VAL A 118 -3.68 -6.02 -0.62
C VAL A 118 -3.16 -6.45 0.75
N PHE A 119 -3.64 -7.58 1.24
CA PHE A 119 -3.18 -8.16 2.49
C PHE A 119 -2.19 -9.29 2.23
N ILE A 120 -1.01 -9.19 2.83
CA ILE A 120 0.04 -10.21 2.71
C ILE A 120 -0.02 -11.13 3.92
N ILE A 121 -0.09 -12.43 3.70
CA ILE A 121 -0.06 -13.42 4.79
C ILE A 121 1.15 -14.34 4.66
N PRO A 122 1.68 -14.85 5.78
CA PRO A 122 2.68 -15.92 5.76
C PRO A 122 2.01 -17.23 5.30
N PRO A 123 2.79 -18.22 4.80
CA PRO A 123 2.24 -19.51 4.38
C PRO A 123 1.76 -20.37 5.57
N SER A 124 2.31 -20.17 6.76
CA SER A 124 1.89 -20.82 7.99
C SER A 124 2.30 -20.01 9.23
N ILE A 125 1.74 -20.38 10.39
CA ILE A 125 2.07 -19.74 11.66
C ILE A 125 3.50 -20.09 12.10
N GLU A 126 3.99 -21.28 11.81
CA GLU A 126 5.36 -21.70 12.09
C GLU A 126 6.37 -20.80 11.38
N VAL A 127 6.14 -20.51 10.10
CA VAL A 127 6.96 -19.57 9.30
C VAL A 127 6.87 -18.15 9.87
N LEU A 128 5.70 -17.72 10.31
CA LEU A 128 5.56 -16.41 10.96
C LEU A 128 6.39 -16.34 12.24
N VAL A 129 6.26 -17.32 13.12
CA VAL A 129 7.01 -17.40 14.37
C VAL A 129 8.52 -17.42 14.11
N GLU A 130 8.98 -18.22 13.15
CA GLU A 130 10.40 -18.27 12.75
C GLU A 130 10.89 -16.89 12.28
N ARG A 131 10.13 -16.20 11.43
CA ARG A 131 10.49 -14.86 10.93
C ARG A 131 10.50 -13.81 12.05
N LEU A 132 9.62 -13.93 13.04
CA LEU A 132 9.59 -13.04 14.20
C LEU A 132 10.80 -13.27 15.11
N THR A 133 11.19 -14.52 15.36
CA THR A 133 12.31 -14.87 16.25
C THR A 133 13.67 -14.63 15.61
N ARG A 134 13.81 -14.78 14.29
CA ARG A 134 15.09 -14.56 13.56
C ARG A 134 15.61 -13.13 13.61
N ARG A 135 14.80 -12.14 13.91
CA ARG A 135 15.23 -10.74 14.09
C ARG A 135 15.98 -10.49 15.40
N GLY A 136 16.18 -11.50 16.22
CA GLY A 136 17.19 -11.76 17.24
C GLY A 136 17.38 -10.68 18.28
N SER A 137 16.84 -10.86 19.45
CA SER A 137 17.07 -10.35 20.80
C SER A 137 15.77 -10.09 21.57
N GLU A 138 14.66 -10.64 21.10
CA GLU A 138 13.37 -10.33 21.74
C GLU A 138 13.16 -11.23 22.95
N ASP A 139 12.91 -10.61 24.08
CA ASP A 139 12.37 -11.24 25.27
C ASP A 139 11.05 -11.97 24.91
N ARG A 140 10.78 -13.07 25.59
CA ARG A 140 9.54 -13.86 25.42
C ARG A 140 8.27 -12.98 25.50
N ALA A 141 8.29 -11.94 26.32
CA ALA A 141 7.18 -11.00 26.44
C ALA A 141 6.97 -10.17 25.16
N GLU A 142 8.04 -9.72 24.53
CA GLU A 142 7.98 -8.98 23.26
C GLU A 142 7.48 -9.87 22.12
N LEU A 143 7.95 -11.11 22.01
CA LEU A 143 7.45 -12.08 21.04
C LEU A 143 5.94 -12.33 21.22
N LEU A 144 5.47 -12.52 22.46
CA LEU A 144 4.04 -12.69 22.75
C LEU A 144 3.21 -11.47 22.32
N ASN A 145 3.72 -10.26 22.55
CA ASN A 145 3.04 -9.04 22.12
C ASN A 145 2.96 -8.96 20.58
N ARG A 146 4.02 -9.32 19.88
CA ARG A 146 4.01 -9.36 18.40
C ARG A 146 3.07 -10.41 17.84
N LEU A 147 2.97 -11.58 18.47
CA LEU A 147 2.01 -12.62 18.08
C LEU A 147 0.56 -12.17 18.29
N ARG A 148 0.28 -11.49 19.43
CA ARG A 148 -1.05 -10.90 19.67
C ARG A 148 -1.39 -9.82 18.63
N SER A 149 -0.44 -8.95 18.28
CA SER A 149 -0.63 -7.96 17.23
C SER A 149 -0.90 -8.65 15.90
N ALA A 150 -0.12 -9.65 15.52
CA ALA A 150 -0.33 -10.41 14.29
C ALA A 150 -1.71 -11.09 14.24
N GLN A 151 -2.19 -11.62 15.37
CA GLN A 151 -3.53 -12.19 15.49
C GLN A 151 -4.61 -11.13 15.24
N ALA A 152 -4.48 -9.96 15.88
CA ALA A 152 -5.42 -8.86 15.69
C ALA A 152 -5.42 -8.35 14.25
N GLU A 153 -4.24 -8.23 13.63
CA GLU A 153 -4.09 -7.81 12.23
C GLU A 153 -4.71 -8.82 11.25
N LEU A 154 -4.61 -10.12 11.51
CA LEU A 154 -5.25 -11.17 10.70
C LEU A 154 -6.78 -11.09 10.71
N HIS A 155 -7.39 -10.65 11.80
CA HIS A 155 -8.85 -10.46 11.87
C HIS A 155 -9.36 -9.36 10.91
N GLU A 156 -8.49 -8.43 10.48
CA GLU A 156 -8.84 -7.34 9.57
C GLU A 156 -8.83 -7.76 8.08
N ILE A 157 -8.46 -9.00 7.75
CA ILE A 157 -8.31 -9.49 6.37
C ILE A 157 -9.56 -9.28 5.50
N GLY A 158 -10.75 -9.36 6.08
CA GLY A 158 -12.02 -9.16 5.38
C GLY A 158 -12.25 -7.75 4.81
N ARG A 159 -11.39 -6.78 5.16
CA ARG A 159 -11.45 -5.41 4.64
C ARG A 159 -10.62 -5.19 3.38
N TYR A 160 -9.85 -6.20 2.97
CA TYR A 160 -8.94 -6.10 1.83
C TYR A 160 -9.57 -6.66 0.57
N HIS A 161 -9.21 -6.07 -0.56
CA HIS A 161 -9.68 -6.50 -1.87
C HIS A 161 -8.97 -7.77 -2.35
N TYR A 162 -7.70 -7.94 -1.93
CA TYR A 162 -6.83 -9.04 -2.36
C TYR A 162 -6.04 -9.59 -1.18
N VAL A 163 -5.76 -10.91 -1.25
CA VAL A 163 -4.89 -11.60 -0.30
C VAL A 163 -3.78 -12.31 -1.07
N VAL A 164 -2.53 -12.11 -0.63
CA VAL A 164 -1.36 -12.74 -1.22
C VAL A 164 -0.61 -13.53 -0.16
N VAL A 165 -0.43 -14.83 -0.40
CA VAL A 165 0.41 -15.69 0.44
C VAL A 165 1.87 -15.49 0.05
N ASN A 166 2.71 -15.10 1.03
CA ASN A 166 4.16 -14.94 0.87
C ASN A 166 4.89 -16.22 1.27
N ASP A 167 4.68 -17.25 0.47
CA ASP A 167 5.35 -18.54 0.55
C ASP A 167 6.73 -18.51 -0.14
N ASP A 168 6.81 -17.80 -1.24
CA ASP A 168 7.99 -17.50 -2.03
C ASP A 168 7.98 -16.05 -2.44
N LEU A 169 9.11 -15.35 -2.31
CA LEU A 169 9.17 -13.90 -2.53
C LEU A 169 8.88 -13.54 -3.99
N ASP A 170 9.47 -14.23 -4.95
CA ASP A 170 9.31 -13.88 -6.37
C ASP A 170 7.87 -14.12 -6.83
N ARG A 171 7.23 -15.20 -6.34
CA ARG A 171 5.81 -15.45 -6.57
C ARG A 171 4.91 -14.42 -5.92
N ALA A 172 5.20 -14.01 -4.69
CA ALA A 172 4.41 -12.99 -4.01
C ALA A 172 4.50 -11.65 -4.73
N VAL A 173 5.69 -11.25 -5.17
CA VAL A 173 5.93 -10.04 -5.98
C VAL A 173 5.16 -10.12 -7.29
N ALA A 174 5.27 -11.23 -8.03
CA ALA A 174 4.55 -11.43 -9.29
C ALA A 174 3.02 -11.36 -9.10
N ARG A 175 2.48 -11.91 -8.00
CA ARG A 175 1.04 -11.83 -7.68
C ARG A 175 0.60 -10.40 -7.41
N VAL A 176 1.36 -9.62 -6.63
CA VAL A 176 1.03 -8.21 -6.39
C VAL A 176 1.15 -7.41 -7.69
N SER A 177 2.15 -7.67 -8.52
CA SER A 177 2.29 -7.05 -9.84
C SER A 177 1.07 -7.33 -10.73
N ALA A 178 0.61 -8.59 -10.80
CA ALA A 178 -0.58 -8.96 -11.54
C ALA A 178 -1.87 -8.30 -11.01
N ILE A 179 -1.98 -8.10 -9.68
CA ILE A 179 -3.09 -7.34 -9.09
C ILE A 179 -3.08 -5.89 -9.58
N ILE A 180 -1.90 -5.25 -9.63
CA ILE A 180 -1.77 -3.89 -10.15
C ILE A 180 -2.24 -3.83 -11.61
N ASP A 181 -1.82 -4.78 -12.44
CA ASP A 181 -2.21 -4.85 -13.86
C ASP A 181 -3.73 -5.07 -14.02
N ALA A 182 -4.31 -5.94 -13.21
CA ALA A 182 -5.76 -6.15 -13.18
C ALA A 182 -6.54 -4.91 -12.74
N GLU A 183 -6.04 -4.21 -11.70
CA GLU A 183 -6.64 -2.95 -11.24
C GLU A 183 -6.54 -1.84 -12.30
N MET A 184 -5.46 -1.78 -13.09
CA MET A 184 -5.32 -0.86 -14.22
C MET A 184 -6.37 -1.12 -15.31
N ALA A 185 -6.77 -2.37 -15.50
CA ALA A 185 -7.74 -2.78 -16.51
C ALA A 185 -9.21 -2.61 -16.07
N ARG A 186 -9.47 -2.18 -14.83
CA ARG A 186 -10.84 -1.91 -14.37
C ARG A 186 -11.47 -0.77 -15.17
N ARG A 187 -12.73 -0.96 -15.59
CA ARG A 187 -13.47 0.03 -16.37
C ARG A 187 -13.47 1.42 -15.73
N GLU A 188 -13.65 1.49 -14.41
CA GLU A 188 -13.71 2.74 -13.66
C GLU A 188 -12.39 3.54 -13.70
N ARG A 189 -11.28 2.90 -14.11
CA ARG A 189 -9.95 3.51 -14.23
C ARG A 189 -9.56 3.87 -15.68
N ALA A 190 -10.45 3.63 -16.62
CA ALA A 190 -10.24 3.90 -18.05
C ALA A 190 -11.34 4.82 -18.60
N PRO A 191 -11.47 6.08 -18.13
CA PRO A 191 -12.55 6.99 -18.56
C PRO A 191 -12.55 7.30 -20.07
N ALA A 192 -11.38 7.28 -20.72
CA ALA A 192 -11.29 7.44 -22.16
C ALA A 192 -11.89 6.28 -22.95
N LEU A 193 -12.17 5.14 -22.31
CA LEU A 193 -12.76 3.98 -22.96
C LEU A 193 -14.20 4.23 -23.41
N ASP A 194 -14.97 5.00 -22.64
CA ASP A 194 -16.36 5.31 -22.98
C ASP A 194 -16.43 6.15 -24.27
N GLU A 195 -15.53 7.10 -24.47
CA GLU A 195 -15.39 7.89 -25.69
C GLU A 195 -14.98 7.02 -26.89
N GLN A 196 -13.96 6.16 -26.71
CA GLN A 196 -13.53 5.23 -27.76
C GLN A 196 -14.65 4.26 -28.17
N VAL A 197 -15.43 3.77 -27.22
CA VAL A 197 -16.57 2.89 -27.52
C VAL A 197 -17.67 3.62 -28.25
N ALA A 198 -17.96 4.89 -27.91
CA ALA A 198 -18.92 5.72 -28.64
C ALA A 198 -18.49 5.94 -30.09
N ASP A 199 -17.21 6.23 -30.34
CA ASP A 199 -16.66 6.38 -31.69
C ASP A 199 -16.72 5.07 -32.50
N LEU A 200 -16.44 3.94 -31.86
CA LEU A 200 -16.59 2.63 -32.50
C LEU A 200 -18.03 2.34 -32.90
N ILE A 201 -19.00 2.63 -32.02
CA ILE A 201 -20.42 2.45 -32.28
C ILE A 201 -20.84 3.32 -33.45
N ALA A 202 -20.52 4.62 -33.45
CA ALA A 202 -20.86 5.54 -34.55
C ALA A 202 -20.26 5.09 -35.89
N THR A 203 -19.02 4.60 -35.89
CA THR A 203 -18.36 4.06 -37.07
C THR A 203 -19.06 2.80 -37.59
N LEU A 204 -19.49 1.92 -36.70
CA LEU A 204 -20.22 0.71 -37.08
C LEU A 204 -21.61 1.02 -37.63
N GLU A 205 -22.34 1.99 -37.07
CA GLU A 205 -23.65 2.44 -37.58
C GLU A 205 -23.55 2.97 -39.02
N GLN A 206 -22.51 3.80 -39.30
CA GLN A 206 -22.24 4.26 -40.66
C GLN A 206 -21.97 3.09 -41.65
N LYS A 207 -21.17 2.11 -41.19
CA LYS A 207 -20.89 0.95 -42.08
C LYS A 207 -22.13 0.09 -42.30
N ILE A 208 -22.94 -0.15 -41.29
CA ILE A 208 -24.21 -0.89 -41.41
C ILE A 208 -25.11 -0.19 -42.43
N THR A 209 -25.26 1.13 -42.35
CA THR A 209 -26.05 1.92 -43.30
C THR A 209 -25.53 1.81 -44.76
N ASN A 210 -24.21 1.75 -44.95
CA ASN A 210 -23.60 1.64 -46.27
C ASN A 210 -23.68 0.22 -46.88
N TYR A 211 -23.92 -0.82 -46.08
CA TYR A 211 -24.07 -2.21 -46.52
C TYR A 211 -25.54 -2.66 -46.64
N ALA A 212 -26.51 -1.85 -46.16
CA ALA A 212 -27.95 -2.11 -46.28
C ALA A 212 -28.54 -1.58 -47.58
#